data_f95015606c9f518ff0ea5ab8436b3e81
#
_entry.id   f95015606c9f518ff0ea5ab8436b3e81
#
_cell.length_a   1.000
_cell.length_b   1.000
_cell.length_c   1.000
_cell.angle_alpha   90.00
_cell.angle_beta   90.00
_cell.angle_gamma   90.00
#
_symmetry.space_group_name_H-M   'P 1'
#
loop_
_entity.id
_entity.type
_entity.pdbx_description
1 polymer ?
#
loop_
_entity_poly.entity_id
_entity_poly.type
_entity_poly.pdbx_seq_one_letter_code
_entity_poly.pdbx_strand_id
1 'polypeptide(L)'
;MYAAGDAARAIPACVSCHGDAGNSTIATNPKLAAQHEAYIVKQLTNFKSGERANAIMGPYAKQLTDDEMRNLAAYLSAQALKPSAAKNKDTVDLGKKIYRAGIKDKNVPACAGCHGPAGAGIPAQFARIGGQHADYTEAQLSGFNGGTRANNPIMTTIASRLSPTEIKAVADYVAGLR
;
A
#
# COMPACT_ATOMS: atom_id res chain seq x y z
N MET A 1 -0.67 21.27 -4.97
CA MET A 1 -0.92 19.99 -5.69
C MET A 1 -1.85 19.05 -4.89
N TYR A 2 -1.48 18.58 -3.69
CA TYR A 2 -2.29 17.58 -2.97
C TYR A 2 -3.75 18.02 -2.73
N ALA A 3 -3.96 19.22 -2.18
CA ALA A 3 -5.28 19.72 -1.81
C ALA A 3 -6.04 20.41 -2.97
N ALA A 4 -5.33 20.96 -3.94
CA ALA A 4 -5.95 21.78 -4.98
C ALA A 4 -5.91 21.16 -6.39
N GLY A 5 -5.07 20.15 -6.61
CA GLY A 5 -4.82 19.62 -7.95
C GLY A 5 -4.11 20.64 -8.85
N ASP A 6 -4.30 20.47 -10.15
CA ASP A 6 -3.85 21.41 -11.21
C ASP A 6 -4.87 21.39 -12.36
N ALA A 7 -5.74 22.38 -12.39
CA ALA A 7 -6.83 22.47 -13.37
C ALA A 7 -6.30 22.63 -14.81
N ALA A 8 -5.17 23.32 -14.98
CA ALA A 8 -4.59 23.55 -16.31
C ALA A 8 -4.09 22.25 -16.96
N ARG A 9 -3.68 21.26 -16.15
CA ARG A 9 -3.24 19.94 -16.58
C ARG A 9 -4.30 18.85 -16.37
N ALA A 10 -5.53 19.23 -15.99
CA ALA A 10 -6.61 18.30 -15.65
C ALA A 10 -6.20 17.24 -14.58
N ILE A 11 -5.36 17.66 -13.62
CA ILE A 11 -4.99 16.83 -12.47
C ILE A 11 -5.94 17.16 -11.32
N PRO A 12 -6.83 16.24 -10.90
CA PRO A 12 -7.72 16.48 -9.77
C PRO A 12 -6.93 16.58 -8.46
N ALA A 13 -7.53 17.21 -7.46
CA ALA A 13 -6.95 17.23 -6.12
C ALA A 13 -6.81 15.80 -5.57
N CYS A 14 -5.62 15.40 -5.16
CA CYS A 14 -5.33 14.06 -4.65
C CYS A 14 -6.18 13.73 -3.41
N VAL A 15 -6.51 14.76 -2.64
CA VAL A 15 -7.37 14.68 -1.43
C VAL A 15 -8.74 14.08 -1.73
N SER A 16 -9.29 14.27 -2.93
CA SER A 16 -10.63 13.77 -3.29
C SER A 16 -10.73 12.24 -3.25
N CYS A 17 -9.63 11.54 -3.51
CA CYS A 17 -9.56 10.08 -3.48
C CYS A 17 -8.78 9.54 -2.27
N HIS A 18 -7.71 10.24 -1.87
CA HIS A 18 -6.83 9.77 -0.79
C HIS A 18 -7.11 10.41 0.57
N GLY A 19 -8.14 11.26 0.66
CA GLY A 19 -8.63 11.85 1.90
C GLY A 19 -7.73 12.96 2.45
N ASP A 20 -8.22 13.62 3.47
CA ASP A 20 -7.47 14.69 4.13
C ASP A 20 -6.15 14.14 4.70
N ALA A 21 -5.07 14.89 4.44
CA ALA A 21 -3.72 14.54 4.86
C ALA A 21 -3.31 13.09 4.52
N GLY A 22 -3.81 12.52 3.44
CA GLY A 22 -3.51 11.14 3.03
C GLY A 22 -4.26 10.06 3.82
N ASN A 23 -5.30 10.42 4.56
CA ASN A 23 -6.11 9.49 5.34
C ASN A 23 -7.42 9.15 4.64
N SER A 24 -7.34 8.40 3.53
CA SER A 24 -8.52 7.93 2.80
C SER A 24 -9.54 7.26 3.72
N THR A 25 -10.81 7.53 3.47
CA THR A 25 -11.96 6.84 4.06
C THR A 25 -12.57 5.82 3.09
N ILE A 26 -12.09 5.78 1.85
CA ILE A 26 -12.55 4.86 0.81
C ILE A 26 -11.68 3.61 0.88
N ALA A 27 -12.28 2.46 1.16
CA ALA A 27 -11.58 1.21 1.45
C ALA A 27 -10.67 0.70 0.31
N THR A 28 -11.01 1.02 -0.94
CA THR A 28 -10.22 0.66 -2.13
C THR A 28 -9.11 1.65 -2.46
N ASN A 29 -9.15 2.86 -1.89
CA ASN A 29 -8.14 3.88 -2.11
C ASN A 29 -7.16 3.89 -0.93
N PRO A 30 -5.85 3.79 -1.16
CA PRO A 30 -4.91 3.65 -0.05
C PRO A 30 -4.82 4.89 0.81
N LYS A 31 -4.62 4.65 2.12
CA LYS A 31 -4.05 5.66 3.01
C LYS A 31 -2.59 5.88 2.61
N LEU A 32 -2.22 7.14 2.50
CA LEU A 32 -0.87 7.57 2.12
C LEU A 32 -0.12 8.25 3.27
N ALA A 33 -0.84 8.66 4.33
CA ALA A 33 -0.26 9.27 5.52
C ALA A 33 0.80 8.38 6.16
N ALA A 34 1.90 8.97 6.60
CA ALA A 34 3.05 8.32 7.22
C ALA A 34 3.70 7.22 6.36
N GLN A 35 3.45 7.19 5.05
CA GLN A 35 4.17 6.31 4.14
C GLN A 35 5.56 6.87 3.85
N HIS A 36 6.54 6.01 3.65
CA HIS A 36 7.91 6.42 3.36
C HIS A 36 8.03 7.18 2.04
N GLU A 37 8.75 8.29 2.05
CA GLU A 37 8.95 9.16 0.87
C GLU A 37 9.44 8.37 -0.35
N ALA A 38 10.50 7.59 -0.18
CA ALA A 38 11.08 6.80 -1.27
C ALA A 38 10.08 5.79 -1.85
N TYR A 39 9.19 5.24 -1.02
CA TYR A 39 8.14 4.34 -1.50
C TYR A 39 7.07 5.09 -2.31
N ILE A 40 6.64 6.27 -1.87
CA ILE A 40 5.67 7.09 -2.61
C ILE A 40 6.26 7.50 -3.96
N VAL A 41 7.49 8.02 -3.98
CA VAL A 41 8.19 8.38 -5.23
C VAL A 41 8.27 7.17 -6.16
N LYS A 42 8.73 6.01 -5.65
CA LYS A 42 8.78 4.77 -6.44
C LYS A 42 7.42 4.42 -7.04
N GLN A 43 6.34 4.47 -6.26
CA GLN A 43 5.03 4.10 -6.79
C GLN A 43 4.52 5.09 -7.84
N LEU A 44 4.72 6.39 -7.66
CA LEU A 44 4.35 7.40 -8.65
C LEU A 44 5.17 7.23 -9.94
N THR A 45 6.47 6.97 -9.83
CA THR A 45 7.34 6.65 -10.98
C THR A 45 6.88 5.40 -11.71
N ASN A 46 6.54 4.32 -10.96
CA ASN A 46 6.06 3.08 -11.57
C ASN A 46 4.68 3.24 -12.24
N PHE A 47 3.79 4.08 -11.71
CA PHE A 47 2.55 4.43 -12.39
C PHE A 47 2.82 5.25 -13.66
N LYS A 48 3.76 6.20 -13.62
CA LYS A 48 4.16 7.04 -14.76
C LYS A 48 4.76 6.20 -15.89
N SER A 49 5.62 5.25 -15.58
CA SER A 49 6.27 4.36 -16.54
C SER A 49 5.36 3.23 -17.05
N GLY A 50 4.30 2.90 -16.31
CA GLY A 50 3.44 1.75 -16.56
C GLY A 50 3.94 0.43 -15.93
N GLU A 51 5.09 0.41 -15.26
CA GLU A 51 5.59 -0.75 -14.50
C GLU A 51 4.59 -1.21 -13.42
N ARG A 52 3.84 -0.26 -12.86
CA ARG A 52 2.65 -0.51 -12.07
C ARG A 52 1.44 0.00 -12.83
N ALA A 53 0.78 -0.87 -13.60
CA ALA A 53 -0.39 -0.50 -14.36
C ALA A 53 -1.57 -0.15 -13.44
N ASN A 54 -2.21 0.99 -13.68
CA ASN A 54 -3.44 1.40 -13.01
C ASN A 54 -4.16 2.44 -13.88
N ALA A 55 -5.43 2.17 -14.21
CA ALA A 55 -6.23 3.02 -15.10
C ALA A 55 -6.52 4.42 -14.55
N ILE A 56 -6.50 4.58 -13.21
CA ILE A 56 -6.75 5.86 -12.53
C ILE A 56 -5.43 6.59 -12.27
N MET A 57 -4.48 5.93 -11.60
CA MET A 57 -3.24 6.61 -11.18
C MET A 57 -2.26 6.82 -12.32
N GLY A 58 -2.26 5.96 -13.35
CA GLY A 58 -1.35 6.07 -14.50
C GLY A 58 -1.47 7.41 -15.23
N PRO A 59 -2.66 7.82 -15.69
CA PRO A 59 -2.85 9.11 -16.36
C PRO A 59 -2.41 10.31 -15.52
N TYR A 60 -2.68 10.33 -14.23
CA TYR A 60 -2.29 11.43 -13.35
C TYR A 60 -0.77 11.44 -13.09
N ALA A 61 -0.18 10.29 -12.80
CA ALA A 61 1.25 10.18 -12.56
C ALA A 61 2.10 10.57 -13.79
N LYS A 62 1.61 10.31 -15.01
CA LYS A 62 2.29 10.71 -16.26
C LYS A 62 2.49 12.21 -16.36
N GLN A 63 1.63 13.00 -15.77
CA GLN A 63 1.67 14.46 -15.82
C GLN A 63 2.53 15.09 -14.72
N LEU A 64 2.90 14.33 -13.69
CA LEU A 64 3.72 14.83 -12.59
C LEU A 64 5.19 14.95 -13.00
N THR A 65 5.82 16.03 -12.57
CA THR A 65 7.28 16.17 -12.62
C THR A 65 7.91 15.39 -11.44
N ASP A 66 9.20 15.12 -11.53
CA ASP A 66 9.91 14.44 -10.47
C ASP A 66 9.96 15.25 -9.17
N ASP A 67 10.03 16.60 -9.28
CA ASP A 67 9.95 17.49 -8.11
C ASP A 67 8.57 17.43 -7.45
N GLU A 68 7.50 17.40 -8.24
CA GLU A 68 6.14 17.25 -7.69
C GLU A 68 5.94 15.91 -6.99
N MET A 69 6.50 14.83 -7.54
CA MET A 69 6.47 13.52 -6.88
C MET A 69 7.21 13.54 -5.54
N ARG A 70 8.38 14.17 -5.48
CA ARG A 70 9.16 14.36 -4.24
C ARG A 70 8.40 15.20 -3.22
N ASN A 71 7.84 16.33 -3.64
CA ASN A 71 7.07 17.22 -2.76
C ASN A 71 5.81 16.55 -2.21
N LEU A 72 5.09 15.79 -3.04
CA LEU A 72 3.94 14.98 -2.58
C LEU A 72 4.38 13.92 -1.57
N ALA A 73 5.49 13.25 -1.81
CA ALA A 73 6.04 12.24 -0.93
C ALA A 73 6.44 12.81 0.43
N ALA A 74 7.17 13.93 0.44
CA ALA A 74 7.56 14.64 1.66
C ALA A 74 6.33 15.11 2.47
N TYR A 75 5.33 15.68 1.79
CA TYR A 75 4.10 16.09 2.45
C TYR A 75 3.38 14.91 3.12
N LEU A 76 3.20 13.80 2.40
CA LEU A 76 2.44 12.64 2.87
C LEU A 76 3.17 11.86 3.96
N SER A 77 4.50 11.77 3.89
CA SER A 77 5.31 11.08 4.90
C SER A 77 5.24 11.77 6.27
N ALA A 78 5.10 13.09 6.27
CA ALA A 78 4.99 13.91 7.48
C ALA A 78 3.58 13.88 8.12
N GLN A 79 2.59 13.28 7.46
CA GLN A 79 1.23 13.27 7.98
C GLN A 79 1.02 12.16 9.02
N ALA A 80 0.20 12.44 10.04
CA ALA A 80 -0.21 11.45 11.02
C ALA A 80 -1.20 10.44 10.40
N LEU A 81 -0.89 9.14 10.51
CA LEU A 81 -1.78 8.08 10.05
C LEU A 81 -2.97 7.92 11.01
N LYS A 82 -4.18 7.93 10.47
CA LYS A 82 -5.39 7.43 11.14
C LYS A 82 -5.58 5.97 10.73
N PRO A 83 -5.16 5.00 11.56
CA PRO A 83 -5.16 3.59 11.15
C PRO A 83 -6.57 3.05 10.97
N SER A 84 -6.70 2.06 10.09
CA SER A 84 -7.88 1.22 9.97
C SER A 84 -7.98 0.23 11.15
N ALA A 85 -8.96 -0.66 11.15
CA ALA A 85 -9.11 -1.70 12.16
C ALA A 85 -9.35 -3.05 11.49
N ALA A 86 -8.86 -4.11 12.13
CA ALA A 86 -9.27 -5.46 11.79
C ALA A 86 -10.76 -5.64 12.15
N LYS A 87 -11.51 -6.30 11.28
CA LYS A 87 -12.97 -6.45 11.42
C LYS A 87 -13.42 -7.90 11.52
N ASN A 88 -12.60 -8.83 11.04
CA ASN A 88 -12.97 -10.24 10.96
C ASN A 88 -12.34 -11.03 12.10
N LYS A 89 -13.14 -11.29 13.15
CA LYS A 89 -12.71 -12.02 14.33
C LYS A 89 -12.37 -13.49 14.04
N ASP A 90 -12.99 -14.09 13.01
CA ASP A 90 -12.80 -15.51 12.69
C ASP A 90 -11.45 -15.77 11.99
N THR A 91 -10.90 -14.77 11.32
CA THR A 91 -9.66 -14.90 10.56
C THR A 91 -8.47 -14.13 11.14
N VAL A 92 -8.68 -13.32 12.19
CA VAL A 92 -7.62 -12.48 12.76
C VAL A 92 -6.44 -13.29 13.28
N ASP A 93 -6.68 -14.45 13.89
CA ASP A 93 -5.61 -15.32 14.40
C ASP A 93 -4.81 -15.96 13.27
N LEU A 94 -5.45 -16.37 12.17
CA LEU A 94 -4.77 -16.82 10.96
C LEU A 94 -3.90 -15.68 10.38
N GLY A 95 -4.46 -14.49 10.23
CA GLY A 95 -3.74 -13.30 9.75
C GLY A 95 -2.52 -12.97 10.62
N LYS A 96 -2.69 -13.00 11.95
CA LYS A 96 -1.62 -12.82 12.93
C LYS A 96 -0.51 -13.87 12.78
N LYS A 97 -0.89 -15.15 12.65
CA LYS A 97 0.08 -16.24 12.45
C LYS A 97 0.89 -16.03 11.18
N ILE A 98 0.23 -15.76 10.05
CA ILE A 98 0.90 -15.50 8.77
C ILE A 98 1.83 -14.29 8.90
N TYR A 99 1.35 -13.19 9.45
CA TYR A 99 2.13 -11.97 9.58
C TYR A 99 3.39 -12.15 10.42
N ARG A 100 3.29 -12.84 11.58
CA ARG A 100 4.36 -12.97 12.57
C ARG A 100 5.27 -14.17 12.37
N ALA A 101 4.75 -15.27 11.82
CA ALA A 101 5.47 -16.54 11.68
C ALA A 101 5.62 -17.03 10.22
N GLY A 102 4.85 -16.48 9.28
CA GLY A 102 4.81 -16.98 7.91
C GLY A 102 4.09 -18.32 7.77
N ILE A 103 4.33 -19.02 6.65
CA ILE A 103 3.81 -20.35 6.38
C ILE A 103 4.96 -21.21 5.87
N LYS A 104 5.54 -22.02 6.78
CA LYS A 104 6.75 -22.79 6.51
C LYS A 104 6.59 -23.72 5.30
N ASP A 105 5.51 -24.48 5.25
CA ASP A 105 5.28 -25.49 4.21
C ASP A 105 5.10 -24.89 2.80
N LYS A 106 4.81 -23.59 2.74
CA LYS A 106 4.70 -22.82 1.49
C LYS A 106 5.92 -21.93 1.22
N ASN A 107 6.95 -21.98 2.07
CA ASN A 107 8.08 -21.05 2.01
C ASN A 107 7.65 -19.57 1.98
N VAL A 108 6.61 -19.22 2.74
CA VAL A 108 6.18 -17.84 2.96
C VAL A 108 6.84 -17.34 4.23
N PRO A 109 7.76 -16.36 4.16
CA PRO A 109 8.40 -15.78 5.34
C PRO A 109 7.41 -14.96 6.16
N ALA A 110 7.73 -14.70 7.41
CA ALA A 110 6.97 -13.77 8.25
C ALA A 110 6.99 -12.36 7.63
N CYS A 111 5.83 -11.77 7.39
CA CYS A 111 5.71 -10.42 6.83
C CYS A 111 6.40 -9.38 7.73
N ALA A 112 6.34 -9.62 9.06
CA ALA A 112 7.00 -8.79 10.06
C ALA A 112 8.52 -8.70 9.89
N GLY A 113 9.17 -9.67 9.25
CA GLY A 113 10.62 -9.66 9.00
C GLY A 113 11.06 -8.51 8.10
N CYS A 114 10.21 -8.10 7.16
CA CYS A 114 10.48 -6.99 6.24
C CYS A 114 9.66 -5.75 6.60
N HIS A 115 8.38 -5.92 6.94
CA HIS A 115 7.49 -4.80 7.20
C HIS A 115 7.46 -4.33 8.67
N GLY A 116 8.25 -4.97 9.54
CA GLY A 116 8.32 -4.65 10.96
C GLY A 116 7.15 -5.21 11.77
N PRO A 117 7.27 -5.35 13.10
CA PRO A 117 6.28 -5.98 13.97
C PRO A 117 4.95 -5.23 14.02
N ALA A 118 4.97 -3.91 13.84
CA ALA A 118 3.80 -3.03 13.76
C ALA A 118 3.45 -2.61 12.31
N GLY A 119 4.07 -3.22 11.32
CA GLY A 119 3.84 -2.85 9.92
C GLY A 119 4.36 -1.46 9.54
N ALA A 120 5.29 -0.92 10.31
CA ALA A 120 5.85 0.41 10.05
C ALA A 120 6.74 0.46 8.79
N GLY A 121 7.20 -0.70 8.35
CA GLY A 121 8.15 -0.81 7.24
C GLY A 121 9.57 -0.44 7.64
N ILE A 122 10.45 -0.42 6.63
CA ILE A 122 11.82 0.08 6.72
C ILE A 122 11.97 1.16 5.64
N PRO A 123 12.31 2.41 6.00
CA PRO A 123 12.46 3.48 5.02
C PRO A 123 13.35 3.08 3.84
N ALA A 124 12.95 3.49 2.64
CA ALA A 124 13.56 3.21 1.36
C ALA A 124 13.53 1.73 0.91
N GLN A 125 13.34 0.76 1.80
CA GLN A 125 13.36 -0.67 1.48
C GLN A 125 11.96 -1.28 1.45
N PHE A 126 11.21 -1.17 2.55
CA PHE A 126 9.92 -1.83 2.73
C PHE A 126 8.84 -0.84 3.14
N ALA A 127 7.70 -0.91 2.48
CA ALA A 127 6.57 -0.02 2.73
C ALA A 127 5.99 -0.17 4.14
N ARG A 128 5.48 0.94 4.69
CA ARG A 128 4.52 0.89 5.78
C ARG A 128 3.23 0.22 5.28
N ILE A 129 2.74 -0.77 6.00
CA ILE A 129 1.48 -1.45 5.70
C ILE A 129 0.53 -1.49 6.89
N GLY A 130 1.05 -1.31 8.12
CA GLY A 130 0.22 -1.25 9.33
C GLY A 130 -0.79 -0.11 9.28
N GLY A 131 -2.04 -0.41 9.64
CA GLY A 131 -3.15 0.53 9.63
C GLY A 131 -3.75 0.84 8.25
N GLN A 132 -3.29 0.19 7.19
CA GLN A 132 -3.84 0.33 5.84
C GLN A 132 -5.23 -0.31 5.75
N HIS A 133 -6.05 0.09 4.78
CA HIS A 133 -7.32 -0.57 4.50
C HIS A 133 -7.13 -2.05 4.15
N ALA A 134 -7.97 -2.91 4.72
CA ALA A 134 -7.95 -4.35 4.43
C ALA A 134 -8.22 -4.62 2.94
N ASP A 135 -9.26 -4.00 2.38
CA ASP A 135 -9.65 -4.19 0.97
C ASP A 135 -8.54 -3.77 0.01
N TYR A 136 -7.86 -2.64 0.30
CA TYR A 136 -6.72 -2.22 -0.50
C TYR A 136 -5.56 -3.22 -0.38
N THR A 137 -5.23 -3.66 0.82
CA THR A 137 -4.14 -4.61 1.07
C THR A 137 -4.43 -5.96 0.40
N GLU A 138 -5.67 -6.46 0.49
CA GLU A 138 -6.14 -7.66 -0.20
C GLU A 138 -5.98 -7.53 -1.71
N ALA A 139 -6.45 -6.41 -2.29
CA ALA A 139 -6.32 -6.14 -3.72
C ALA A 139 -4.85 -6.10 -4.19
N GLN A 140 -3.95 -5.51 -3.38
CA GLN A 140 -2.53 -5.48 -3.73
C GLN A 140 -1.87 -6.85 -3.66
N LEU A 141 -2.14 -7.65 -2.62
CA LEU A 141 -1.63 -9.02 -2.52
C LEU A 141 -2.19 -9.91 -3.63
N SER A 142 -3.48 -9.79 -3.94
CA SER A 142 -4.09 -10.49 -5.08
C SER A 142 -3.50 -10.07 -6.42
N GLY A 143 -3.19 -8.78 -6.58
CA GLY A 143 -2.50 -8.27 -7.76
C GLY A 143 -1.09 -8.86 -7.92
N PHE A 144 -0.32 -8.95 -6.85
CA PHE A 144 0.98 -9.62 -6.86
C PHE A 144 0.86 -11.13 -7.10
N ASN A 145 -0.15 -11.78 -6.51
CA ASN A 145 -0.42 -13.21 -6.70
C ASN A 145 -0.78 -13.52 -8.16
N GLY A 146 -1.66 -12.74 -8.76
CA GLY A 146 -2.15 -12.93 -10.13
C GLY A 146 -1.31 -12.25 -11.21
N GLY A 147 -0.21 -11.57 -10.86
CA GLY A 147 0.72 -10.93 -11.82
C GLY A 147 0.24 -9.59 -12.39
N THR A 148 -0.93 -9.08 -12.02
CA THR A 148 -1.42 -7.77 -12.47
C THR A 148 -0.67 -6.60 -11.82
N ARG A 149 0.03 -6.87 -10.70
CA ARG A 149 1.02 -6.01 -10.08
C ARG A 149 2.34 -6.78 -9.96
N ALA A 150 3.36 -6.36 -10.71
CA ALA A 150 4.65 -7.05 -10.78
C ALA A 150 5.87 -6.15 -10.44
N ASN A 151 5.62 -4.93 -9.98
CA ASN A 151 6.66 -3.93 -9.71
C ASN A 151 7.53 -4.20 -8.46
N ASN A 152 7.46 -5.43 -7.92
CA ASN A 152 8.35 -5.91 -6.86
C ASN A 152 8.45 -7.44 -6.90
N PRO A 153 9.59 -8.01 -7.34
CA PRO A 153 9.76 -9.46 -7.51
C PRO A 153 9.66 -10.24 -6.19
N ILE A 154 10.10 -9.65 -5.07
CA ILE A 154 10.00 -10.28 -3.75
C ILE A 154 8.52 -10.47 -3.38
N MET A 155 7.71 -9.41 -3.52
CA MET A 155 6.28 -9.48 -3.19
C MET A 155 5.52 -10.40 -4.16
N THR A 156 5.87 -10.41 -5.45
CA THR A 156 5.30 -11.35 -6.42
C THR A 156 5.58 -12.80 -6.01
N THR A 157 6.83 -13.11 -5.65
CA THR A 157 7.23 -14.45 -5.21
C THR A 157 6.52 -14.89 -3.94
N ILE A 158 6.36 -13.99 -2.96
CA ILE A 158 5.71 -14.31 -1.68
C ILE A 158 4.19 -14.45 -1.89
N ALA A 159 3.58 -13.51 -2.57
CA ALA A 159 2.13 -13.49 -2.76
C ALA A 159 1.63 -14.66 -3.62
N SER A 160 2.41 -15.11 -4.62
CA SER A 160 2.03 -16.27 -5.46
C SER A 160 1.84 -17.58 -4.67
N ARG A 161 2.34 -17.64 -3.45
CA ARG A 161 2.25 -18.82 -2.56
C ARG A 161 1.07 -18.75 -1.59
N LEU A 162 0.38 -17.60 -1.51
CA LEU A 162 -0.76 -17.40 -0.63
C LEU A 162 -2.06 -17.81 -1.31
N SER A 163 -2.93 -18.49 -0.57
CA SER A 163 -4.31 -18.71 -1.01
C SER A 163 -5.16 -17.43 -0.81
N PRO A 164 -6.31 -17.30 -1.50
CA PRO A 164 -7.22 -16.17 -1.31
C PRO A 164 -7.65 -15.98 0.16
N THR A 165 -7.89 -17.07 0.90
CA THR A 165 -8.25 -17.02 2.32
C THR A 165 -7.10 -16.46 3.16
N GLU A 166 -5.85 -16.84 2.90
CA GLU A 166 -4.66 -16.34 3.59
C GLU A 166 -4.41 -14.87 3.28
N ILE A 167 -4.58 -14.47 2.02
CA ILE A 167 -4.48 -13.05 1.60
C ILE A 167 -5.49 -12.20 2.37
N LYS A 168 -6.75 -12.63 2.42
CA LYS A 168 -7.82 -11.92 3.12
C LYS A 168 -7.56 -11.82 4.62
N ALA A 169 -7.13 -12.92 5.24
CA ALA A 169 -6.83 -12.97 6.67
C ALA A 169 -5.67 -12.03 7.05
N VAL A 170 -4.55 -12.06 6.31
CA VAL A 170 -3.41 -11.18 6.60
C VAL A 170 -3.71 -9.72 6.31
N ALA A 171 -4.51 -9.43 5.28
CA ALA A 171 -4.92 -8.07 4.95
C ALA A 171 -5.77 -7.43 6.05
N ASP A 172 -6.72 -8.19 6.61
CA ASP A 172 -7.54 -7.72 7.74
C ASP A 172 -6.69 -7.52 9.00
N TYR A 173 -5.79 -8.46 9.32
CA TYR A 173 -4.88 -8.31 10.46
C TYR A 173 -4.00 -7.06 10.35
N VAL A 174 -3.43 -6.80 9.17
CA VAL A 174 -2.58 -5.64 8.89
C VAL A 174 -3.33 -4.32 9.10
N ALA A 175 -4.62 -4.27 8.79
CA ALA A 175 -5.43 -3.09 9.02
C ALA A 175 -5.51 -2.68 10.51
N GLY A 176 -5.40 -3.65 11.42
CA GLY A 176 -5.39 -3.43 12.86
C GLY A 176 -4.00 -3.18 13.48
N LEU A 177 -2.91 -3.30 12.73
CA LEU A 177 -1.55 -3.09 13.25
C LEU A 177 -1.27 -1.61 13.57
N ARG A 178 -0.64 -1.40 14.74
CA ARG A 178 -0.24 -0.08 15.27
C ARG A 178 1.15 -0.14 15.86
#